data_b7a2ba72ef435a26620e49a3edce160a
#
_entry.id   b7a2ba72ef435a26620e49a3edce160a
#
_cell.length_a   1.000
_cell.length_b   1.000
_cell.length_c   1.000
_cell.angle_alpha   90.00
_cell.angle_beta   90.00
_cell.angle_gamma   90.00
#
_symmetry.space_group_name_H-M   'P 1'
#
loop_
_entity.id
_entity.type
_entity.pdbx_description
1 polymer ?
#
loop_
_entity_poly.entity_id
_entity_poly.type
_entity_poly.pdbx_seq_one_letter_code
_entity_poly.pdbx_strand_id
1 'polypeptide(L)'
;VGHNATLLLNFPVDRDGLIHPTDSANAVNFHQNVQKQLAHNLLAGLSPKASDERGKAFSAKAVTDNDYDTYWATNDDVTSATIEFDLPQPEKINRMMLQEYIPLGQRVKSFVVEYNQEGEWLPVKLNEETTTVGYKRLLRFETITTDKLRVRFTDSRACLCINNIEAFYAGATSDTYSAKAEELKSFPFTLSGVDTEEAQKCMDKNDQTACFVNGNTLLIDLGEERTITSFHYLPDQSEYNKGVIAAYEISVGMDSNAVNQVVAKDEFSNIKNNPILQSVYFTPLKARYVKLKATRMIHDGEPLGLAEIGIQ
;
A
#
# COMPACT_ATOMS: atom_id res chain seq x y z
N VAL A 1 4.88 8.05 -4.54
CA VAL A 1 6.09 8.86 -4.33
C VAL A 1 7.19 8.31 -5.23
N GLY A 2 7.87 9.20 -5.99
CA GLY A 2 9.07 8.83 -6.74
C GLY A 2 8.89 8.06 -8.04
N HIS A 3 7.78 8.21 -8.73
CA HIS A 3 7.51 7.61 -10.05
C HIS A 3 7.19 8.66 -11.14
N ASN A 4 7.68 9.88 -10.98
CA ASN A 4 7.44 11.00 -11.93
C ASN A 4 5.95 11.29 -12.19
N ALA A 5 5.07 10.94 -11.27
CA ALA A 5 3.64 11.12 -11.41
C ALA A 5 3.07 11.82 -10.19
N THR A 6 2.01 12.59 -10.41
CA THR A 6 1.20 13.14 -9.32
C THR A 6 0.16 12.10 -8.93
N LEU A 7 0.13 11.72 -7.65
CA LEU A 7 -0.91 10.87 -7.10
C LEU A 7 -2.08 11.76 -6.64
N LEU A 8 -3.22 11.62 -7.29
CA LEU A 8 -4.48 12.19 -6.84
C LEU A 8 -5.30 11.08 -6.17
N LEU A 9 -5.52 11.21 -4.87
CA LEU A 9 -6.36 10.29 -4.10
C LEU A 9 -7.72 10.92 -3.87
N ASN A 10 -8.77 10.23 -4.30
CA ASN A 10 -10.13 10.58 -3.96
C ASN A 10 -10.60 9.74 -2.77
N PHE A 11 -11.09 10.40 -1.74
CA PHE A 11 -11.73 9.75 -0.61
C PHE A 11 -13.24 9.89 -0.77
N PRO A 12 -13.96 8.78 -1.03
CA PRO A 12 -15.41 8.83 -1.04
C PRO A 12 -15.92 9.18 0.36
N VAL A 13 -16.93 10.03 0.42
CA VAL A 13 -17.61 10.37 1.65
C VAL A 13 -18.81 9.42 1.85
N ASP A 14 -19.13 9.12 3.10
CA ASP A 14 -20.33 8.40 3.49
C ASP A 14 -21.57 9.32 3.42
N ARG A 15 -22.73 8.80 3.88
CA ARG A 15 -23.99 9.57 3.87
C ARG A 15 -23.99 10.76 4.85
N ASP A 16 -23.13 10.73 5.85
CA ASP A 16 -22.95 11.81 6.83
C ASP A 16 -21.94 12.86 6.36
N GLY A 17 -21.36 12.66 5.16
CA GLY A 17 -20.36 13.56 4.57
C GLY A 17 -18.96 13.36 5.16
N LEU A 18 -18.70 12.24 5.84
CA LEU A 18 -17.42 11.93 6.46
C LEU A 18 -16.65 10.91 5.63
N ILE A 19 -15.32 10.98 5.69
CA ILE A 19 -14.43 9.95 5.14
C ILE A 19 -14.48 8.73 6.05
N HIS A 20 -14.61 7.55 5.47
CA HIS A 20 -14.62 6.30 6.25
C HIS A 20 -13.37 6.22 7.15
N PRO A 21 -13.51 5.82 8.43
CA PRO A 21 -12.40 5.78 9.39
C PRO A 21 -11.20 4.96 8.91
N THR A 22 -11.43 3.85 8.20
CA THR A 22 -10.36 3.01 7.60
C THR A 22 -9.57 3.78 6.55
N ASP A 23 -10.22 4.52 5.65
CA ASP A 23 -9.55 5.30 4.60
C ASP A 23 -8.74 6.44 5.21
N SER A 24 -9.30 7.11 6.22
CA SER A 24 -8.60 8.13 7.00
C SER A 24 -7.36 7.55 7.69
N ALA A 25 -7.49 6.42 8.37
CA ALA A 25 -6.38 5.74 9.02
C ALA A 25 -5.30 5.31 8.02
N ASN A 26 -5.69 4.73 6.88
CA ASN A 26 -4.76 4.33 5.82
C ASN A 26 -3.99 5.51 5.25
N ALA A 27 -4.66 6.64 4.99
CA ALA A 27 -4.00 7.85 4.48
C ALA A 27 -2.99 8.41 5.49
N VAL A 28 -3.36 8.49 6.77
CA VAL A 28 -2.46 8.94 7.84
C VAL A 28 -1.27 7.99 8.00
N ASN A 29 -1.51 6.69 8.04
CA ASN A 29 -0.47 5.68 8.16
C ASN A 29 0.48 5.71 6.96
N PHE A 30 -0.03 5.83 5.74
CA PHE A 30 0.79 5.98 4.53
C PHE A 30 1.70 7.21 4.64
N HIS A 31 1.15 8.37 5.00
CA HIS A 31 1.92 9.59 5.17
C HIS A 31 3.03 9.43 6.21
N GLN A 32 2.69 8.90 7.40
CA GLN A 32 3.65 8.68 8.48
C GLN A 32 4.76 7.70 8.09
N ASN A 33 4.44 6.64 7.35
CA ASN A 33 5.43 5.67 6.88
C ASN A 33 6.38 6.29 5.84
N VAL A 34 5.86 7.07 4.89
CA VAL A 34 6.71 7.80 3.94
C VAL A 34 7.65 8.75 4.69
N GLN A 35 7.11 9.55 5.62
CA GLN A 35 7.92 10.46 6.43
C GLN A 35 9.01 9.72 7.22
N LYS A 36 8.66 8.62 7.88
CA LYS A 36 9.61 7.83 8.66
C LYS A 36 10.71 7.20 7.81
N GLN A 37 10.35 6.65 6.64
CA GLN A 37 11.29 5.97 5.75
C GLN A 37 12.29 6.94 5.08
N LEU A 38 11.88 8.18 4.85
CA LEU A 38 12.68 9.21 4.18
C LEU A 38 13.11 10.34 5.14
N ALA A 39 13.11 10.10 6.45
CA ALA A 39 13.40 11.12 7.45
C ALA A 39 14.87 11.53 7.49
N HIS A 40 15.78 10.61 7.20
CA HIS A 40 17.21 10.83 7.36
C HIS A 40 17.94 10.59 6.03
N ASN A 41 18.24 11.69 5.35
CA ASN A 41 19.06 11.66 4.14
C ASN A 41 20.54 11.54 4.50
N LEU A 42 21.13 10.39 4.19
CA LEU A 42 22.53 10.06 4.48
C LEU A 42 23.53 10.86 3.64
N LEU A 43 23.10 11.48 2.54
CA LEU A 43 23.95 12.28 1.65
C LEU A 43 23.84 13.79 1.94
N ALA A 44 22.97 14.21 2.85
CA ALA A 44 22.74 15.63 3.13
C ALA A 44 24.02 16.37 3.52
N GLY A 45 24.31 17.46 2.80
CA GLY A 45 25.46 18.34 3.08
C GLY A 45 26.83 17.76 2.74
N LEU A 46 26.91 16.55 2.16
CA LEU A 46 28.18 16.01 1.65
C LEU A 46 28.70 16.86 0.49
N SER A 47 29.95 16.70 0.19
CA SER A 47 30.61 17.31 -0.98
C SER A 47 30.99 16.21 -1.98
N PRO A 48 30.07 15.78 -2.83
CA PRO A 48 30.34 14.72 -3.78
C PRO A 48 31.33 15.15 -4.86
N LYS A 49 31.93 14.19 -5.55
CA LYS A 49 32.85 14.38 -6.65
C LYS A 49 32.19 14.00 -7.96
N ALA A 50 32.17 14.92 -8.93
CA ALA A 50 31.70 14.63 -10.27
C ALA A 50 32.88 14.45 -11.24
N SER A 51 32.67 13.60 -12.26
CA SER A 51 33.67 13.43 -13.34
C SER A 51 33.72 14.61 -14.31
N ASP A 52 32.67 15.44 -14.34
CA ASP A 52 32.56 16.66 -15.15
C ASP A 52 31.66 17.68 -14.46
N GLU A 53 32.05 18.94 -14.50
CA GLU A 53 31.28 20.07 -13.94
C GLU A 53 31.42 21.29 -14.86
N ARG A 54 30.32 21.97 -15.14
CA ARG A 54 30.30 23.22 -15.94
C ARG A 54 30.97 24.39 -15.27
N GLY A 55 31.34 24.28 -14.02
CA GLY A 55 31.99 25.30 -13.23
C GLY A 55 31.37 25.44 -11.83
N LYS A 56 31.92 26.36 -11.03
CA LYS A 56 31.56 26.46 -9.59
C LYS A 56 30.07 26.67 -9.29
N ALA A 57 29.37 27.38 -10.18
CA ALA A 57 27.92 27.62 -10.00
C ALA A 57 27.07 26.36 -10.21
N PHE A 58 27.61 25.34 -10.87
CA PHE A 58 26.93 24.10 -11.21
C PHE A 58 27.72 22.89 -10.70
N SER A 59 28.34 23.03 -9.54
CA SER A 59 29.16 21.97 -8.94
C SER A 59 28.32 20.84 -8.37
N ALA A 60 28.91 19.65 -8.22
CA ALA A 60 28.25 18.47 -7.66
C ALA A 60 27.67 18.70 -6.25
N LYS A 61 28.18 19.69 -5.51
CA LYS A 61 27.64 20.02 -4.19
C LYS A 61 26.16 20.39 -4.20
N ALA A 62 25.66 20.92 -5.32
CA ALA A 62 24.25 21.30 -5.50
C ALA A 62 23.30 20.11 -5.37
N VAL A 63 23.74 18.86 -5.59
CA VAL A 63 22.83 17.70 -5.47
C VAL A 63 22.59 17.25 -4.03
N THR A 64 23.23 17.88 -3.04
CA THR A 64 23.13 17.52 -1.61
C THR A 64 22.82 18.71 -0.70
N ASP A 65 22.61 19.90 -1.25
CA ASP A 65 22.41 21.15 -0.49
C ASP A 65 20.96 21.38 -0.06
N ASN A 66 20.04 20.55 -0.54
CA ASN A 66 18.60 20.62 -0.29
C ASN A 66 17.95 21.92 -0.80
N ASP A 67 18.56 22.55 -1.80
CA ASP A 67 18.02 23.71 -2.50
C ASP A 67 17.56 23.28 -3.91
N TYR A 68 16.26 23.32 -4.16
CA TYR A 68 15.66 22.89 -5.43
C TYR A 68 15.89 23.86 -6.60
N ASP A 69 16.41 25.04 -6.32
CA ASP A 69 16.74 26.06 -7.36
C ASP A 69 18.20 25.93 -7.83
N THR A 70 19.05 25.20 -7.12
CA THR A 70 20.41 24.86 -7.52
C THR A 70 20.48 23.50 -8.21
N TYR A 71 21.49 23.29 -9.03
CA TYR A 71 21.70 22.00 -9.71
C TYR A 71 23.16 21.83 -10.15
N TRP A 72 23.61 20.60 -10.16
CA TRP A 72 24.82 20.22 -10.85
C TRP A 72 24.57 20.10 -12.35
N ALA A 73 25.51 20.58 -13.16
CA ALA A 73 25.47 20.37 -14.62
C ALA A 73 26.84 19.99 -15.18
N THR A 74 26.82 19.11 -16.18
CA THR A 74 27.98 18.83 -17.03
C THR A 74 28.15 19.91 -18.10
N ASN A 75 29.32 19.95 -18.77
CA ASN A 75 29.54 20.77 -19.94
C ASN A 75 28.56 20.38 -21.07
N ASP A 76 28.33 21.29 -22.03
CA ASP A 76 27.22 21.19 -23.00
C ASP A 76 27.15 19.88 -23.78
N ASP A 77 28.29 19.36 -24.23
CA ASP A 77 28.36 18.14 -25.06
C ASP A 77 28.56 16.85 -24.22
N VAL A 78 28.59 16.96 -22.88
CA VAL A 78 28.83 15.83 -21.99
C VAL A 78 27.49 15.21 -21.59
N THR A 79 27.15 14.08 -22.21
CA THR A 79 25.88 13.35 -22.00
C THR A 79 26.02 12.16 -21.05
N SER A 80 27.21 11.88 -20.56
CA SER A 80 27.50 10.84 -19.56
C SER A 80 28.49 11.34 -18.54
N ALA A 81 28.25 11.08 -17.27
CA ALA A 81 29.13 11.45 -16.17
C ALA A 81 28.82 10.63 -14.92
N THR A 82 29.70 10.73 -13.92
CA THR A 82 29.57 10.06 -12.62
C THR A 82 29.53 11.10 -11.50
N ILE A 83 28.73 10.84 -10.47
CA ILE A 83 28.81 11.52 -9.18
C ILE A 83 29.12 10.47 -8.11
N GLU A 84 30.14 10.72 -7.31
CA GLU A 84 30.60 9.85 -6.24
C GLU A 84 30.41 10.53 -4.88
N PHE A 85 29.96 9.74 -3.90
CA PHE A 85 29.71 10.16 -2.53
C PHE A 85 30.60 9.36 -1.59
N ASP A 86 31.37 10.05 -0.78
CA ASP A 86 32.12 9.46 0.34
C ASP A 86 31.32 9.73 1.63
N LEU A 87 30.78 8.69 2.27
CA LEU A 87 30.10 8.80 3.56
C LEU A 87 31.15 8.78 4.70
N PRO A 88 30.87 9.43 5.84
CA PRO A 88 31.81 9.48 6.96
C PRO A 88 32.13 8.10 7.56
N GLN A 89 31.23 7.14 7.42
CA GLN A 89 31.35 5.76 7.89
C GLN A 89 30.46 4.85 7.04
N PRO A 90 30.66 3.52 7.08
CA PRO A 90 29.76 2.59 6.42
C PRO A 90 28.33 2.71 6.96
N GLU A 91 27.38 2.94 6.07
CA GLU A 91 25.95 3.08 6.36
C GLU A 91 25.13 2.00 5.65
N LYS A 92 24.01 1.62 6.27
CA LYS A 92 23.00 0.77 5.62
C LYS A 92 22.14 1.63 4.71
N ILE A 93 21.95 1.19 3.48
CA ILE A 93 21.20 1.92 2.45
C ILE A 93 20.31 0.94 1.70
N ASN A 94 19.04 1.31 1.47
CA ASN A 94 18.12 0.52 0.64
C ASN A 94 17.11 1.37 -0.14
N ARG A 95 17.30 2.70 -0.11
CA ARG A 95 16.53 3.66 -0.90
C ARG A 95 17.47 4.70 -1.47
N MET A 96 17.21 5.11 -2.71
CA MET A 96 17.91 6.24 -3.30
C MET A 96 16.94 7.08 -4.10
N MET A 97 16.99 8.40 -3.96
CA MET A 97 16.15 9.34 -4.67
C MET A 97 17.00 10.24 -5.55
N LEU A 98 16.60 10.38 -6.82
CA LEU A 98 17.24 11.23 -7.80
C LEU A 98 16.20 12.19 -8.39
N GLN A 99 16.64 13.42 -8.68
CA GLN A 99 15.81 14.45 -9.31
C GLN A 99 16.59 15.21 -10.37
N GLU A 100 16.02 15.36 -11.56
CA GLU A 100 16.52 16.27 -12.57
C GLU A 100 16.01 17.69 -12.33
N TYR A 101 16.80 18.68 -12.70
CA TYR A 101 16.36 20.08 -12.71
C TYR A 101 15.36 20.31 -13.85
N ILE A 102 14.11 20.01 -13.60
CA ILE A 102 13.01 19.96 -14.59
C ILE A 102 12.77 21.28 -15.33
N PRO A 103 13.01 22.48 -14.78
CA PRO A 103 12.91 23.71 -15.59
C PRO A 103 13.73 23.70 -16.89
N LEU A 104 14.81 22.89 -16.95
CA LEU A 104 15.61 22.67 -18.16
C LEU A 104 15.22 21.39 -18.93
N GLY A 105 14.19 20.71 -18.52
CA GLY A 105 13.65 19.50 -19.13
C GLY A 105 14.24 18.18 -18.61
N GLN A 106 13.54 17.10 -18.89
CA GLN A 106 13.98 15.74 -18.60
C GLN A 106 14.98 15.27 -19.65
N ARG A 107 16.18 14.91 -19.25
CA ARG A 107 17.32 14.61 -20.14
C ARG A 107 17.87 13.21 -19.96
N VAL A 108 17.97 12.70 -18.74
CA VAL A 108 18.54 11.38 -18.43
C VAL A 108 17.76 10.29 -19.16
N LYS A 109 18.48 9.40 -19.87
CA LYS A 109 17.94 8.23 -20.59
C LYS A 109 18.30 6.93 -19.91
N SER A 110 19.47 6.87 -19.30
CA SER A 110 19.91 5.70 -18.55
C SER A 110 20.96 6.06 -17.49
N PHE A 111 20.96 5.31 -16.38
CA PHE A 111 21.92 5.45 -15.31
C PHE A 111 22.11 4.14 -14.56
N VAL A 112 23.15 4.04 -13.76
CA VAL A 112 23.43 2.91 -12.86
C VAL A 112 23.77 3.47 -11.49
N VAL A 113 23.22 2.85 -10.45
CA VAL A 113 23.62 3.09 -9.05
C VAL A 113 24.60 2.00 -8.65
N GLU A 114 25.72 2.40 -8.10
CA GLU A 114 26.79 1.49 -7.70
C GLU A 114 27.25 1.81 -6.28
N TYR A 115 27.72 0.80 -5.58
CA TYR A 115 28.35 0.94 -4.26
C TYR A 115 29.73 0.28 -4.26
N ASN A 116 30.61 0.77 -3.40
CA ASN A 116 31.93 0.20 -3.28
C ASN A 116 31.92 -0.92 -2.24
N GLN A 117 32.49 -2.05 -2.60
CA GLN A 117 32.74 -3.18 -1.72
C GLN A 117 34.19 -3.61 -1.89
N GLU A 118 34.99 -3.47 -0.82
CA GLU A 118 36.40 -3.90 -0.80
C GLU A 118 37.25 -3.30 -1.94
N GLY A 119 36.93 -2.09 -2.39
CA GLY A 119 37.64 -1.40 -3.47
C GLY A 119 37.05 -1.59 -4.87
N GLU A 120 36.07 -2.49 -5.03
CA GLU A 120 35.37 -2.73 -6.30
C GLU A 120 34.02 -2.03 -6.33
N TRP A 121 33.64 -1.49 -7.50
CA TRP A 121 32.33 -0.91 -7.73
C TRP A 121 31.37 -1.95 -8.26
N LEU A 122 30.33 -2.24 -7.48
CA LEU A 122 29.28 -3.19 -7.80
C LEU A 122 27.95 -2.48 -8.07
N PRO A 123 27.21 -2.87 -9.12
CA PRO A 123 25.89 -2.29 -9.34
C PRO A 123 24.91 -2.74 -8.26
N VAL A 124 24.08 -1.82 -7.81
CA VAL A 124 22.94 -2.16 -6.94
C VAL A 124 21.92 -2.95 -7.74
N LYS A 125 21.47 -4.07 -7.18
CA LYS A 125 20.44 -4.90 -7.81
C LYS A 125 19.07 -4.24 -7.65
N LEU A 126 18.54 -3.72 -8.74
CA LEU A 126 17.21 -3.14 -8.83
C LEU A 126 16.21 -4.12 -9.47
N ASN A 127 14.96 -4.02 -9.09
CA ASN A 127 13.86 -4.78 -9.71
C ASN A 127 13.23 -4.04 -10.91
N GLU A 128 13.79 -2.89 -11.27
CA GLU A 128 13.29 -2.01 -12.33
C GLU A 128 14.43 -1.49 -13.19
N GLU A 129 14.11 -1.15 -14.44
CA GLU A 129 15.07 -0.55 -15.35
C GLU A 129 15.35 0.92 -14.98
N THR A 130 16.62 1.33 -15.05
CA THR A 130 17.08 2.70 -14.78
C THR A 130 17.13 3.53 -16.06
N THR A 131 15.97 3.75 -16.67
CA THR A 131 15.85 4.44 -17.98
C THR A 131 15.80 5.95 -17.86
N THR A 132 15.07 6.49 -16.90
CA THR A 132 14.86 7.94 -16.74
C THR A 132 14.91 8.33 -15.27
N VAL A 133 15.27 9.58 -14.98
CA VAL A 133 15.15 10.18 -13.65
C VAL A 133 13.91 11.05 -13.55
N GLY A 134 13.84 12.13 -14.31
CA GLY A 134 12.71 13.06 -14.31
C GLY A 134 12.58 13.88 -13.04
N TYR A 135 11.34 14.30 -12.73
CA TYR A 135 11.07 15.15 -11.58
C TYR A 135 11.48 14.52 -10.25
N LYS A 136 11.17 13.22 -10.04
CA LYS A 136 11.54 12.49 -8.82
C LYS A 136 11.49 10.98 -9.06
N ARG A 137 12.65 10.34 -8.96
CA ARG A 137 12.78 8.88 -9.04
C ARG A 137 13.26 8.32 -7.72
N LEU A 138 12.43 7.51 -7.06
CA LEU A 138 12.79 6.78 -5.86
C LEU A 138 13.03 5.31 -6.22
N LEU A 139 14.26 4.86 -6.00
CA LEU A 139 14.70 3.48 -6.19
C LEU A 139 14.63 2.72 -4.87
N ARG A 140 14.21 1.47 -4.94
CA ARG A 140 14.19 0.52 -3.82
C ARG A 140 15.02 -0.70 -4.15
N PHE A 141 15.83 -1.15 -3.22
CA PHE A 141 16.73 -2.28 -3.39
C PHE A 141 17.01 -2.98 -2.05
N GLU A 142 17.61 -4.18 -2.12
CA GLU A 142 18.06 -4.89 -0.93
C GLU A 142 19.07 -4.07 -0.16
N THR A 143 19.07 -4.18 1.17
CA THR A 143 19.99 -3.39 2.02
C THR A 143 21.44 -3.73 1.70
N ILE A 144 22.18 -2.72 1.29
CA ILE A 144 23.65 -2.74 1.18
C ILE A 144 24.26 -2.02 2.38
N THR A 145 25.53 -2.31 2.68
CA THR A 145 26.32 -1.55 3.67
C THR A 145 27.58 -1.06 2.99
N THR A 146 27.78 0.26 2.93
CA THR A 146 28.91 0.87 2.23
C THR A 146 29.20 2.26 2.78
N ASP A 147 30.43 2.71 2.62
CA ASP A 147 30.85 4.10 2.84
C ASP A 147 31.02 4.90 1.54
N LYS A 148 30.80 4.24 0.38
CA LYS A 148 30.93 4.91 -0.92
C LYS A 148 29.82 4.51 -1.88
N LEU A 149 29.13 5.50 -2.38
CA LEU A 149 28.12 5.38 -3.43
C LEU A 149 28.52 6.14 -4.68
N ARG A 150 28.06 5.72 -5.84
CA ARG A 150 28.09 6.54 -7.04
C ARG A 150 26.85 6.34 -7.91
N VAL A 151 26.48 7.39 -8.60
CA VAL A 151 25.53 7.34 -9.69
C VAL A 151 26.29 7.59 -10.98
N ARG A 152 26.25 6.63 -11.89
CA ARG A 152 26.83 6.75 -13.21
C ARG A 152 25.71 6.95 -14.23
N PHE A 153 25.57 8.18 -14.72
CA PHE A 153 24.67 8.52 -15.83
C PHE A 153 25.33 8.06 -17.13
N THR A 154 24.72 7.11 -17.81
CA THR A 154 25.31 6.42 -18.98
C THR A 154 24.88 7.01 -20.30
N ASP A 155 23.71 7.66 -20.36
CA ASP A 155 23.21 8.36 -21.54
C ASP A 155 22.19 9.44 -21.15
N SER A 156 22.23 10.56 -21.83
CA SER A 156 21.25 11.64 -21.74
C SER A 156 21.03 12.33 -23.09
N ARG A 157 19.93 13.08 -23.20
CA ARG A 157 19.55 13.80 -24.43
C ARG A 157 20.35 15.09 -24.65
N ALA A 158 20.95 15.63 -23.59
CA ALA A 158 21.78 16.82 -23.56
C ALA A 158 22.66 16.74 -22.31
N CYS A 159 23.42 17.81 -22.00
CA CYS A 159 24.16 17.88 -20.74
C CYS A 159 23.26 17.53 -19.55
N LEU A 160 23.85 16.86 -18.58
CA LEU A 160 23.16 16.49 -17.35
C LEU A 160 22.83 17.73 -16.51
N CYS A 161 21.65 17.74 -15.89
CA CYS A 161 21.22 18.77 -14.95
C CYS A 161 20.47 18.10 -13.80
N ILE A 162 21.15 17.83 -12.72
CA ILE A 162 20.62 17.12 -11.56
C ILE A 162 20.58 18.06 -10.36
N ASN A 163 19.41 18.20 -9.74
CA ASN A 163 19.28 19.10 -8.60
C ASN A 163 19.28 18.39 -7.24
N ASN A 164 18.98 17.10 -7.18
CA ASN A 164 18.98 16.41 -5.91
C ASN A 164 19.29 14.91 -6.02
N ILE A 165 20.11 14.41 -5.10
CA ILE A 165 20.39 12.98 -4.91
C ILE A 165 20.40 12.72 -3.41
N GLU A 166 19.56 11.77 -2.98
CA GLU A 166 19.41 11.41 -1.59
C GLU A 166 19.51 9.89 -1.42
N ALA A 167 20.00 9.45 -0.27
CA ALA A 167 20.05 8.05 0.11
C ALA A 167 19.48 7.85 1.51
N PHE A 168 18.75 6.74 1.70
CA PHE A 168 18.07 6.46 2.96
C PHE A 168 18.19 4.99 3.33
N TYR A 169 18.10 4.74 4.62
CA TYR A 169 17.81 3.43 5.16
C TYR A 169 16.38 3.39 5.70
N ALA A 170 15.49 2.80 4.96
CA ALA A 170 14.20 2.39 5.47
C ALA A 170 14.42 1.08 6.23
N GLY A 171 14.38 1.11 7.56
CA GLY A 171 14.45 -0.10 8.38
C GLY A 171 13.41 -1.13 7.90
N ALA A 172 13.57 -2.39 8.27
CA ALA A 172 12.65 -3.45 7.86
C ALA A 172 11.20 -3.00 8.13
N THR A 173 10.60 -2.36 7.16
CA THR A 173 9.16 -2.33 7.07
C THR A 173 8.81 -3.74 6.67
N SER A 174 8.02 -4.41 7.46
CA SER A 174 7.25 -5.52 6.91
C SER A 174 6.60 -4.94 5.64
N ASP A 175 7.02 -5.40 4.45
CA ASP A 175 6.35 -5.08 3.18
C ASP A 175 4.95 -5.72 3.13
N THR A 176 4.55 -6.37 4.18
CA THR A 176 3.18 -6.69 4.54
C THR A 176 2.50 -5.42 5.07
N TYR A 177 2.17 -4.50 4.17
CA TYR A 177 0.92 -3.81 4.29
C TYR A 177 -0.20 -4.80 3.87
N SER A 178 -0.31 -5.87 4.59
CA SER A 178 -1.62 -6.20 5.07
C SER A 178 -1.90 -5.09 6.08
N ALA A 179 -2.84 -4.18 5.84
CA ALA A 179 -3.66 -3.76 6.95
C ALA A 179 -3.77 -5.07 7.75
N LYS A 180 -3.21 -5.16 8.98
CA LYS A 180 -3.61 -6.25 9.85
C LYS A 180 -5.10 -6.07 9.85
N ALA A 181 -5.79 -6.89 9.08
CA ALA A 181 -7.21 -7.07 9.24
C ALA A 181 -7.29 -7.27 10.73
N GLU A 182 -7.90 -6.33 11.45
CA GLU A 182 -8.05 -6.50 12.90
C GLU A 182 -8.50 -7.93 13.01
N GLU A 183 -7.69 -8.74 13.69
CA GLU A 183 -7.85 -10.19 13.63
C GLU A 183 -9.31 -10.46 13.91
N LEU A 184 -10.05 -10.89 12.88
CA LEU A 184 -11.50 -10.95 12.92
C LEU A 184 -11.85 -11.88 14.08
N LYS A 185 -12.12 -11.28 15.22
CA LYS A 185 -12.53 -12.04 16.41
C LYS A 185 -13.94 -12.52 16.14
N SER A 186 -14.17 -13.80 16.25
CA SER A 186 -15.48 -14.40 16.04
C SER A 186 -15.70 -15.54 17.03
N PHE A 187 -16.93 -15.70 17.49
CA PHE A 187 -17.35 -16.95 18.07
C PHE A 187 -17.24 -18.05 17.00
N PRO A 188 -16.96 -19.30 17.41
CA PRO A 188 -17.11 -20.45 16.51
C PRO A 188 -18.56 -20.57 16.01
N PHE A 189 -18.73 -20.89 14.74
CA PHE A 189 -20.04 -21.09 14.15
C PHE A 189 -20.02 -22.13 13.02
N THR A 190 -21.19 -22.55 12.58
CA THR A 190 -21.39 -23.35 11.37
C THR A 190 -22.41 -22.70 10.45
N LEU A 191 -22.30 -22.97 9.14
CA LEU A 191 -23.22 -22.45 8.13
C LEU A 191 -24.25 -23.53 7.76
N SER A 192 -25.53 -23.22 7.85
CA SER A 192 -26.59 -24.15 7.49
C SER A 192 -26.73 -24.29 5.99
N GLY A 193 -26.73 -25.53 5.48
CA GLY A 193 -26.93 -25.82 4.06
C GLY A 193 -25.70 -25.53 3.17
N VAL A 194 -24.54 -25.33 3.76
CA VAL A 194 -23.27 -25.15 3.07
C VAL A 194 -22.36 -26.33 3.38
N ASP A 195 -21.65 -26.85 2.38
CA ASP A 195 -20.65 -27.90 2.57
C ASP A 195 -19.56 -27.44 3.53
N THR A 196 -19.04 -28.36 4.37
CA THR A 196 -18.08 -28.03 5.41
C THR A 196 -16.78 -27.48 4.85
N GLU A 197 -16.27 -28.03 3.73
CA GLU A 197 -15.04 -27.54 3.10
C GLU A 197 -15.26 -26.14 2.52
N GLU A 198 -16.42 -25.92 1.90
CA GLU A 198 -16.81 -24.61 1.37
C GLU A 198 -16.99 -23.58 2.50
N ALA A 199 -17.67 -23.97 3.59
CA ALA A 199 -17.88 -23.10 4.75
C ALA A 199 -16.57 -22.69 5.45
N GLN A 200 -15.54 -23.54 5.43
CA GLN A 200 -14.24 -23.20 6.03
C GLN A 200 -13.56 -22.01 5.35
N LYS A 201 -13.80 -21.79 4.07
CA LYS A 201 -13.20 -20.70 3.30
C LYS A 201 -13.59 -19.30 3.80
N CYS A 202 -14.68 -19.15 4.51
CA CYS A 202 -15.05 -17.85 5.11
C CYS A 202 -14.76 -17.77 6.62
N MET A 203 -13.89 -18.67 7.13
CA MET A 203 -13.47 -18.77 8.53
C MET A 203 -11.98 -19.08 8.67
N ASP A 204 -11.24 -19.19 7.58
CA ASP A 204 -9.83 -19.65 7.55
C ASP A 204 -8.81 -18.53 7.77
N LYS A 205 -9.27 -17.28 7.91
CA LYS A 205 -8.46 -16.06 8.04
C LYS A 205 -7.59 -15.77 6.81
N ASN A 206 -8.04 -16.25 5.64
CA ASN A 206 -7.36 -16.04 4.38
C ASN A 206 -8.30 -15.29 3.41
N ASP A 207 -8.06 -14.00 3.24
CA ASP A 207 -8.85 -13.12 2.37
C ASP A 207 -8.78 -13.48 0.87
N GLN A 208 -7.88 -14.40 0.48
CA GLN A 208 -7.75 -14.89 -0.90
C GLN A 208 -8.66 -16.11 -1.18
N THR A 209 -9.31 -16.65 -0.18
CA THR A 209 -10.32 -17.71 -0.32
C THR A 209 -11.70 -17.15 -0.07
N ALA A 210 -12.72 -17.70 -0.71
CA ALA A 210 -14.11 -17.28 -0.50
C ALA A 210 -15.07 -18.46 -0.57
N CYS A 211 -16.09 -18.43 0.28
CA CYS A 211 -17.24 -19.29 0.24
C CYS A 211 -18.35 -18.66 -0.61
N PHE A 212 -18.94 -19.43 -1.52
CA PHE A 212 -20.07 -18.99 -2.34
C PHE A 212 -21.35 -19.71 -1.94
N VAL A 213 -22.34 -18.95 -1.47
CA VAL A 213 -23.60 -19.48 -0.98
C VAL A 213 -24.74 -19.14 -1.94
N ASN A 214 -25.42 -20.18 -2.48
CA ASN A 214 -26.55 -19.99 -3.38
C ASN A 214 -27.75 -19.37 -2.66
N GLY A 215 -28.47 -18.51 -3.38
CA GLY A 215 -29.59 -17.75 -2.83
C GLY A 215 -29.17 -16.42 -2.21
N ASN A 216 -30.05 -15.82 -1.45
CA ASN A 216 -29.86 -14.50 -0.86
C ASN A 216 -29.84 -14.52 0.67
N THR A 217 -29.77 -15.69 1.28
CA THR A 217 -29.87 -15.84 2.74
C THR A 217 -28.88 -16.86 3.24
N LEU A 218 -28.16 -16.50 4.30
CA LEU A 218 -27.26 -17.38 5.03
C LEU A 218 -27.73 -17.52 6.47
N LEU A 219 -27.87 -18.74 6.95
CA LEU A 219 -28.17 -19.05 8.36
C LEU A 219 -26.93 -19.59 9.05
N ILE A 220 -26.56 -18.95 10.17
CA ILE A 220 -25.37 -19.21 10.97
C ILE A 220 -25.81 -19.75 12.34
N ASP A 221 -25.25 -20.88 12.78
CA ASP A 221 -25.45 -21.46 14.11
C ASP A 221 -24.19 -21.28 14.97
N LEU A 222 -24.30 -20.58 16.06
CA LEU A 222 -23.20 -20.35 17.05
C LEU A 222 -22.98 -21.55 17.97
N GLY A 223 -23.74 -22.65 17.78
CA GLY A 223 -23.68 -23.87 18.55
C GLY A 223 -24.36 -23.77 19.94
N GLU A 224 -24.28 -22.62 20.57
CA GLU A 224 -24.92 -22.33 21.86
C GLU A 224 -25.40 -20.87 21.93
N GLU A 225 -26.15 -20.54 22.97
CA GLU A 225 -26.53 -19.14 23.25
C GLU A 225 -25.27 -18.31 23.53
N ARG A 226 -25.12 -17.21 22.80
CA ARG A 226 -24.06 -16.21 22.98
C ARG A 226 -24.65 -14.82 23.14
N THR A 227 -23.99 -13.95 23.88
CA THR A 227 -24.28 -12.51 23.83
C THR A 227 -23.49 -11.93 22.67
N ILE A 228 -24.16 -11.44 21.64
CA ILE A 228 -23.54 -10.90 20.43
C ILE A 228 -23.73 -9.38 20.37
N THR A 229 -22.75 -8.70 19.75
CA THR A 229 -22.69 -7.23 19.67
C THR A 229 -22.39 -6.73 18.25
N SER A 230 -21.89 -7.62 17.37
CA SER A 230 -21.49 -7.24 16.04
C SER A 230 -21.54 -8.41 15.04
N PHE A 231 -21.67 -8.04 13.78
CA PHE A 231 -21.53 -8.91 12.63
C PHE A 231 -20.50 -8.29 11.67
N HIS A 232 -19.59 -9.11 11.16
CA HIS A 232 -18.54 -8.70 10.25
C HIS A 232 -18.65 -9.47 8.94
N TYR A 233 -18.44 -8.77 7.83
CA TYR A 233 -18.50 -9.31 6.48
C TYR A 233 -17.34 -8.79 5.64
N LEU A 234 -16.49 -9.68 5.15
CA LEU A 234 -15.52 -9.40 4.10
C LEU A 234 -16.02 -10.04 2.80
N PRO A 235 -16.28 -9.26 1.75
CA PRO A 235 -16.65 -9.80 0.45
C PRO A 235 -15.50 -10.56 -0.20
N ASP A 236 -15.81 -11.35 -1.23
CA ASP A 236 -14.78 -12.01 -2.06
C ASP A 236 -13.74 -10.99 -2.57
N GLN A 237 -12.46 -11.32 -2.44
CA GLN A 237 -11.33 -10.50 -2.87
C GLN A 237 -10.69 -11.02 -4.17
N SER A 238 -11.09 -12.19 -4.66
CA SER A 238 -10.48 -12.85 -5.81
C SER A 238 -10.96 -12.32 -7.16
N GLU A 239 -12.23 -11.93 -7.25
CA GLU A 239 -12.85 -11.39 -8.46
C GLU A 239 -13.60 -10.10 -8.16
N TYR A 240 -13.43 -9.08 -9.01
CA TYR A 240 -14.02 -7.77 -8.78
C TYR A 240 -15.56 -7.83 -8.69
N ASN A 241 -16.09 -7.51 -7.52
CA ASN A 241 -17.52 -7.45 -7.17
C ASN A 241 -18.31 -8.76 -7.33
N LYS A 242 -17.67 -9.91 -7.43
CA LYS A 242 -18.40 -11.19 -7.52
C LYS A 242 -19.07 -11.53 -6.19
N GLY A 243 -20.38 -11.75 -6.25
CA GLY A 243 -21.17 -12.14 -5.08
C GLY A 243 -21.25 -11.10 -3.96
N VAL A 244 -20.94 -9.83 -4.24
CA VAL A 244 -20.87 -8.77 -3.22
C VAL A 244 -22.26 -8.32 -2.80
N ILE A 245 -22.53 -8.38 -1.48
CA ILE A 245 -23.77 -7.92 -0.86
C ILE A 245 -23.70 -6.38 -0.74
N ALA A 246 -24.66 -5.69 -1.37
CA ALA A 246 -24.73 -4.23 -1.30
C ALA A 246 -25.61 -3.74 -0.15
N ALA A 247 -26.76 -4.43 0.08
CA ALA A 247 -27.65 -4.11 1.19
C ALA A 247 -28.07 -5.38 1.91
N TYR A 248 -28.25 -5.29 3.20
CA TYR A 248 -28.46 -6.43 4.07
C TYR A 248 -29.59 -6.25 5.09
N GLU A 249 -30.05 -7.37 5.63
CA GLU A 249 -30.85 -7.47 6.84
C GLU A 249 -30.25 -8.59 7.70
N ILE A 250 -29.89 -8.26 8.95
CA ILE A 250 -29.41 -9.21 9.94
C ILE A 250 -30.49 -9.45 10.96
N SER A 251 -30.88 -10.72 11.12
CA SER A 251 -31.84 -11.16 12.11
C SER A 251 -31.24 -12.22 13.02
N VAL A 252 -31.77 -12.33 14.21
CA VAL A 252 -31.29 -13.27 15.23
C VAL A 252 -32.42 -14.05 15.87
N GLY A 253 -32.10 -15.18 16.49
CA GLY A 253 -33.05 -16.01 17.17
C GLY A 253 -32.43 -17.09 18.03
N MET A 254 -33.26 -17.76 18.84
CA MET A 254 -32.88 -18.91 19.66
C MET A 254 -33.25 -20.24 18.99
N ASP A 255 -34.14 -20.22 17.99
CA ASP A 255 -34.62 -21.37 17.22
C ASP A 255 -34.30 -21.12 15.74
N SER A 256 -33.71 -22.11 15.06
CA SER A 256 -33.35 -22.04 13.64
C SER A 256 -34.55 -21.76 12.72
N ASN A 257 -35.75 -22.15 13.12
CA ASN A 257 -37.00 -21.91 12.36
C ASN A 257 -37.63 -20.55 12.66
N ALA A 258 -37.13 -19.82 13.68
CA ALA A 258 -37.72 -18.58 14.16
C ALA A 258 -36.67 -17.44 14.33
N VAL A 259 -35.78 -17.30 13.34
CA VAL A 259 -34.75 -16.24 13.30
C VAL A 259 -35.34 -14.95 12.70
N ASN A 260 -36.17 -14.25 13.49
CA ASN A 260 -37.02 -13.16 12.98
C ASN A 260 -36.79 -11.82 13.66
N GLN A 261 -36.01 -11.76 14.72
CA GLN A 261 -35.67 -10.49 15.39
C GLN A 261 -34.62 -9.75 14.56
N VAL A 262 -35.04 -8.72 13.81
CA VAL A 262 -34.12 -7.88 13.02
C VAL A 262 -33.31 -7.00 13.97
N VAL A 263 -32.00 -7.07 13.88
CA VAL A 263 -31.04 -6.29 14.68
C VAL A 263 -30.35 -5.21 13.88
N ALA A 264 -30.23 -5.40 12.56
CA ALA A 264 -29.66 -4.40 11.66
C ALA A 264 -30.25 -4.56 10.24
N LYS A 265 -30.46 -3.44 9.55
CA LYS A 265 -30.88 -3.41 8.15
C LYS A 265 -30.39 -2.11 7.53
N ASP A 266 -29.49 -2.22 6.57
CA ASP A 266 -28.88 -1.06 5.91
C ASP A 266 -28.16 -1.48 4.62
N GLU A 267 -27.34 -0.58 4.09
CA GLU A 267 -26.40 -0.82 3.00
C GLU A 267 -24.97 -0.84 3.53
N PHE A 268 -24.13 -1.70 2.98
CA PHE A 268 -22.69 -1.66 3.26
C PHE A 268 -22.06 -0.44 2.59
N SER A 269 -21.24 0.29 3.38
CA SER A 269 -20.66 1.56 2.94
C SER A 269 -19.67 1.37 1.80
N ASN A 270 -19.96 1.98 0.65
CA ASN A 270 -19.09 2.04 -0.54
C ASN A 270 -18.52 0.69 -1.00
N ILE A 271 -19.17 -0.40 -0.65
CA ILE A 271 -18.63 -1.77 -0.84
C ILE A 271 -18.35 -2.10 -2.31
N LYS A 272 -19.09 -1.50 -3.25
CA LYS A 272 -18.86 -1.67 -4.68
C LYS A 272 -17.48 -1.19 -5.13
N ASN A 273 -17.01 -0.06 -4.61
CA ASN A 273 -15.76 0.55 -5.04
C ASN A 273 -14.59 0.26 -4.06
N ASN A 274 -14.93 -0.13 -2.85
CA ASN A 274 -13.97 -0.44 -1.79
C ASN A 274 -14.47 -1.67 -1.00
N PRO A 275 -14.26 -2.89 -1.51
CA PRO A 275 -14.76 -4.13 -0.92
C PRO A 275 -13.91 -4.60 0.28
N ILE A 276 -13.81 -3.75 1.31
CA ILE A 276 -13.11 -4.04 2.57
C ILE A 276 -14.05 -4.67 3.59
N LEU A 277 -13.48 -5.11 4.72
CA LEU A 277 -14.24 -5.62 5.86
C LEU A 277 -15.29 -4.61 6.32
N GLN A 278 -16.54 -5.04 6.35
CA GLN A 278 -17.69 -4.29 6.83
C GLN A 278 -18.04 -4.76 8.23
N SER A 279 -18.24 -3.83 9.16
CA SER A 279 -18.59 -4.13 10.55
C SER A 279 -19.91 -3.49 10.90
N VAL A 280 -20.86 -4.32 11.36
CA VAL A 280 -22.19 -3.89 11.78
C VAL A 280 -22.32 -4.10 13.27
N TYR A 281 -22.49 -3.02 14.02
CA TYR A 281 -22.64 -3.05 15.47
C TYR A 281 -24.10 -2.86 15.86
N PHE A 282 -24.51 -3.55 16.90
CA PHE A 282 -25.89 -3.45 17.44
C PHE A 282 -25.90 -3.61 18.97
N THR A 283 -27.02 -3.26 19.58
CA THR A 283 -27.20 -3.41 21.03
C THR A 283 -26.95 -4.87 21.43
N PRO A 284 -26.14 -5.15 22.48
CA PRO A 284 -25.89 -6.51 22.94
C PRO A 284 -27.15 -7.28 23.21
N LEU A 285 -27.27 -8.48 22.64
CA LEU A 285 -28.42 -9.35 22.84
C LEU A 285 -28.00 -10.83 22.79
N LYS A 286 -28.83 -11.69 23.36
CA LYS A 286 -28.62 -13.13 23.36
C LYS A 286 -29.18 -13.77 22.11
N ALA A 287 -28.38 -14.58 21.44
CA ALA A 287 -28.80 -15.35 20.27
C ALA A 287 -27.97 -16.63 20.13
N ARG A 288 -28.55 -17.63 19.50
CA ARG A 288 -27.83 -18.80 18.99
C ARG A 288 -27.72 -18.78 17.48
N TYR A 289 -28.75 -18.29 16.81
CA TYR A 289 -28.80 -18.24 15.34
C TYR A 289 -28.74 -16.81 14.85
N VAL A 290 -27.91 -16.59 13.81
CA VAL A 290 -27.79 -15.31 13.08
C VAL A 290 -28.16 -15.58 11.63
N LYS A 291 -29.02 -14.76 11.05
CA LYS A 291 -29.42 -14.85 9.66
C LYS A 291 -29.01 -13.57 8.93
N LEU A 292 -28.11 -13.71 7.97
CA LEU A 292 -27.79 -12.67 7.00
C LEU A 292 -28.68 -12.84 5.77
N LYS A 293 -29.41 -11.81 5.40
CA LYS A 293 -30.18 -11.74 4.16
C LYS A 293 -29.66 -10.61 3.31
N ALA A 294 -29.16 -10.91 2.12
CA ALA A 294 -28.88 -9.92 1.11
C ALA A 294 -30.20 -9.37 0.56
N THR A 295 -30.46 -8.10 0.78
CA THR A 295 -31.64 -7.41 0.25
C THR A 295 -31.36 -6.76 -1.10
N ARG A 296 -30.08 -6.53 -1.42
CA ARG A 296 -29.58 -6.12 -2.73
C ARG A 296 -28.14 -6.60 -2.91
N MET A 297 -27.84 -7.10 -4.10
CA MET A 297 -26.49 -7.48 -4.54
C MET A 297 -25.91 -6.39 -5.44
N ILE A 298 -24.58 -6.36 -5.63
CA ILE A 298 -23.95 -5.51 -6.65
C ILE A 298 -24.33 -6.03 -8.05
N HIS A 299 -24.34 -7.35 -8.25
CA HIS A 299 -24.82 -7.99 -9.46
C HIS A 299 -25.92 -8.98 -9.13
N ASP A 300 -27.10 -8.80 -9.73
CA ASP A 300 -28.26 -9.65 -9.47
C ASP A 300 -28.02 -11.09 -9.98
N GLY A 301 -28.52 -12.06 -9.21
CA GLY A 301 -28.48 -13.48 -9.59
C GLY A 301 -27.16 -14.20 -9.26
N GLU A 302 -26.19 -13.53 -8.70
CA GLU A 302 -24.96 -14.16 -8.19
C GLU A 302 -25.19 -14.83 -6.83
N PRO A 303 -24.40 -15.88 -6.48
CA PRO A 303 -24.34 -16.40 -5.12
C PRO A 303 -23.74 -15.37 -4.17
N LEU A 304 -23.97 -15.48 -2.86
CA LEU A 304 -23.29 -14.63 -1.87
C LEU A 304 -21.81 -14.99 -1.83
N GLY A 305 -20.93 -14.03 -2.04
CA GLY A 305 -19.46 -14.18 -1.99
C GLY A 305 -18.92 -13.67 -0.65
N LEU A 306 -18.31 -14.57 0.12
CA LEU A 306 -17.92 -14.34 1.51
C LEU A 306 -16.47 -14.79 1.67
N ALA A 307 -15.51 -13.84 1.71
CA ALA A 307 -14.13 -14.17 2.05
C ALA A 307 -14.03 -14.46 3.55
N GLU A 308 -14.63 -13.60 4.39
CA GLU A 308 -14.63 -13.81 5.85
C GLU A 308 -15.95 -13.37 6.47
N ILE A 309 -16.37 -14.10 7.50
CA ILE A 309 -17.48 -13.74 8.38
C ILE A 309 -17.01 -13.77 9.83
N GLY A 310 -17.49 -12.83 10.64
CA GLY A 310 -17.26 -12.79 12.07
C GLY A 310 -18.50 -12.38 12.85
N ILE A 311 -18.66 -12.96 14.03
CA ILE A 311 -19.74 -12.64 14.98
C ILE A 311 -19.12 -12.52 16.36
N GLN A 312 -19.32 -11.35 16.99
CA GLN A 312 -18.85 -11.08 18.35
C GLN A 312 -20.00 -10.73 19.29
#